data_853226db2ef14ce47375b735d058057a
#
_entry.id   853226db2ef14ce47375b735d058057a
#
_cell.length_a   1.000
_cell.length_b   1.000
_cell.length_c   1.000
_cell.angle_alpha   90.00
_cell.angle_beta   90.00
_cell.angle_gamma   90.00
#
_symmetry.space_group_name_H-M   'P 1'
#
loop_
_entity.id
_entity.type
_entity.pdbx_description
1 polymer ?
#
loop_
_entity_poly.entity_id
_entity_poly.type
_entity_poly.pdbx_seq_one_letter_code
_entity_poly.pdbx_strand_id
1 'polypeptide(L)'
;MVACGTIVPSATSIYRWEGKITEATEAVVLLKTSRARWQDLVNATNELHPYKVPELLSIPVEFGLERYLAWVSSETLGPEKESQ
;
A
#
# COMPACT_ATOMS: atom_id res chain seq x y z
N MET A 1 0.83 4.44 10.36
CA MET A 1 1.20 3.21 9.62
C MET A 1 1.85 3.51 8.28
N VAL A 2 1.37 4.48 7.54
CA VAL A 2 2.03 4.93 6.31
C VAL A 2 2.38 6.41 6.42
N ALA A 3 3.43 6.83 5.70
CA ALA A 3 3.82 8.23 5.70
C ALA A 3 2.92 9.05 4.78
N CYS A 4 2.59 8.50 3.63
CA CYS A 4 1.64 9.14 2.72
C CYS A 4 1.09 8.13 1.73
N GLY A 5 0.00 8.51 1.07
CA GLY A 5 -0.61 7.71 0.02
C GLY A 5 -0.96 8.56 -1.17
N THR A 6 -0.89 7.97 -2.34
CA THR A 6 -1.30 8.59 -3.60
C THR A 6 -2.36 7.71 -4.22
N ILE A 7 -3.45 8.30 -4.65
CA ILE A 7 -4.57 7.57 -5.23
C ILE A 7 -4.70 7.92 -6.71
N VAL A 8 -4.69 6.88 -7.54
CA VAL A 8 -5.04 7.01 -8.96
C VAL A 8 -6.49 6.52 -9.08
N PRO A 9 -7.45 7.41 -9.26
CA PRO A 9 -8.86 7.07 -9.05
C PRO A 9 -9.49 6.15 -10.11
N SER A 10 -8.96 6.15 -11.32
CA SER A 10 -9.58 5.38 -12.41
C SER A 10 -8.51 4.73 -13.26
N ALA A 11 -8.16 3.52 -12.88
CA ALA A 11 -7.24 2.69 -13.67
C ALA A 11 -8.02 1.53 -14.26
N THR A 12 -7.70 1.17 -15.49
CA THR A 12 -8.32 0.00 -16.12
C THR A 12 -7.42 -1.20 -15.87
N SER A 13 -7.97 -2.20 -15.22
CA SER A 13 -7.27 -3.45 -14.95
C SER A 13 -7.83 -4.55 -15.83
N ILE A 14 -6.95 -5.31 -16.43
CA ILE A 14 -7.33 -6.46 -17.27
C ILE A 14 -6.67 -7.67 -16.64
N TYR A 15 -7.47 -8.65 -16.24
CA TYR A 15 -6.95 -9.79 -15.50
C TYR A 15 -7.74 -11.05 -15.78
N ARG A 16 -7.19 -12.16 -15.33
CA ARG A 16 -7.82 -13.47 -15.50
C ARG A 16 -8.53 -13.84 -14.20
N TRP A 17 -9.82 -14.10 -14.31
CA TRP A 17 -10.64 -14.50 -13.17
C TRP A 17 -11.57 -15.62 -13.58
N GLU A 18 -11.52 -16.72 -12.85
CA GLU A 18 -12.36 -17.91 -13.12
C GLU A 18 -12.28 -18.36 -14.58
N GLY A 19 -11.09 -18.39 -15.12
CA GLY A 19 -10.83 -18.86 -16.49
C GLY A 19 -11.16 -17.86 -17.58
N LYS A 20 -11.55 -16.64 -17.23
CA LYS A 20 -11.95 -15.61 -18.21
C LYS A 20 -11.08 -14.38 -18.08
N ILE A 21 -10.94 -13.66 -19.19
CA ILE A 21 -10.30 -12.36 -19.20
C ILE A 21 -11.35 -11.33 -18.76
N THR A 22 -11.06 -10.63 -17.70
CA THR A 22 -11.98 -9.68 -17.07
C THR A 22 -11.37 -8.29 -17.08
N GLU A 23 -12.19 -7.27 -17.30
CA GLU A 23 -11.77 -5.89 -17.28
C GLU A 23 -12.56 -5.15 -16.21
N ALA A 24 -11.87 -4.33 -15.43
CA ALA A 24 -12.52 -3.56 -14.38
C ALA A 24 -11.86 -2.19 -14.24
N THR A 25 -12.66 -1.22 -13.79
CA THR A 25 -12.14 0.10 -13.43
C THR A 25 -11.89 0.09 -11.93
N GLU A 26 -10.70 0.45 -11.53
CA GLU A 26 -10.27 0.38 -10.15
C GLU A 26 -9.49 1.61 -9.74
N ALA A 27 -9.45 1.89 -8.45
CA ALA A 27 -8.52 2.86 -7.90
C ALA A 27 -7.22 2.12 -7.57
N VAL A 28 -6.10 2.76 -7.88
CA VAL A 28 -4.78 2.27 -7.49
C VAL A 28 -4.26 3.16 -6.37
N VAL A 29 -3.82 2.56 -5.28
CA VAL A 29 -3.30 3.29 -4.13
C VAL A 29 -1.83 2.96 -3.97
N LEU A 30 -0.99 3.99 -3.95
CA LEU A 30 0.44 3.87 -3.73
C LEU A 30 0.74 4.38 -2.33
N LEU A 31 1.13 3.50 -1.44
CA LEU A 31 1.43 3.85 -0.06
C LEU A 31 2.94 3.89 0.15
N LYS A 32 3.41 4.93 0.84
CA LYS A 32 4.83 5.08 1.17
C LYS A 32 4.98 4.77 2.64
N THR A 33 5.78 3.74 2.94
CA THR A 33 5.96 3.30 4.31
C THR A 33 7.30 2.62 4.46
N SER A 34 7.63 2.22 5.68
CA SER A 34 8.84 1.48 5.97
C SER A 34 8.54 -0.03 6.02
N ARG A 35 9.59 -0.82 5.83
CA ARG A 35 9.48 -2.27 5.88
C ARG A 35 8.88 -2.75 7.20
N ALA A 36 9.20 -2.07 8.29
CA ALA A 36 8.71 -2.46 9.61
C ALA A 36 7.18 -2.42 9.73
N ARG A 37 6.49 -1.68 8.83
CA ARG A 37 5.03 -1.57 8.88
C ARG A 37 4.33 -2.58 7.98
N TRP A 38 5.06 -3.42 7.27
CA TRP A 38 4.47 -4.35 6.31
C TRP A 38 3.39 -5.25 6.94
N GLN A 39 3.70 -5.86 8.08
CA GLN A 39 2.74 -6.77 8.71
C GLN A 39 1.49 -6.03 9.18
N ASP A 40 1.64 -4.80 9.64
CA ASP A 40 0.49 -3.99 10.02
C ASP A 40 -0.41 -3.71 8.83
N LEU A 41 0.19 -3.45 7.66
CA LEU A 41 -0.57 -3.24 6.44
C LEU A 41 -1.30 -4.50 6.00
N VAL A 42 -0.65 -5.65 6.09
CA VAL A 42 -1.28 -6.93 5.76
C VAL A 42 -2.51 -7.13 6.65
N ASN A 43 -2.37 -6.91 7.94
CA ASN A 43 -3.47 -7.09 8.87
C ASN A 43 -4.62 -6.13 8.59
N ALA A 44 -4.32 -4.86 8.35
CA ALA A 44 -5.33 -3.87 8.05
C ALA A 44 -6.05 -4.19 6.73
N THR A 45 -5.32 -4.65 5.73
CA THR A 45 -5.91 -5.02 4.44
C THR A 45 -6.88 -6.17 4.61
N ASN A 46 -6.51 -7.18 5.39
CA ASN A 46 -7.37 -8.32 5.63
C ASN A 46 -8.65 -7.94 6.35
N GLU A 47 -8.59 -6.95 7.24
CA GLU A 47 -9.75 -6.52 7.99
C GLU A 47 -10.68 -5.60 7.20
N LEU A 48 -10.12 -4.72 6.38
CA LEU A 48 -10.87 -3.60 5.81
C LEU A 48 -11.22 -3.77 4.34
N HIS A 49 -10.48 -4.61 3.61
CA HIS A 49 -10.68 -4.73 2.18
C HIS A 49 -11.93 -5.55 1.87
N PRO A 50 -12.81 -5.07 0.96
CA PRO A 50 -14.07 -5.78 0.67
C PRO A 50 -13.92 -7.01 -0.21
N TYR A 51 -12.77 -7.17 -0.88
CA TYR A 51 -12.59 -8.28 -1.80
C TYR A 51 -12.08 -9.51 -1.09
N LYS A 52 -12.48 -10.68 -1.62
CA LYS A 52 -12.03 -11.95 -1.09
C LYS A 52 -10.54 -12.16 -1.25
N VAL A 53 -9.99 -11.69 -2.38
CA VAL A 53 -8.56 -11.77 -2.65
C VAL A 53 -8.06 -10.36 -2.98
N PRO A 54 -7.70 -9.57 -1.96
CA PRO A 54 -7.20 -8.22 -2.19
C PRO A 54 -5.77 -8.26 -2.71
N GLU A 55 -5.43 -7.26 -3.52
CA GLU A 55 -4.08 -7.10 -4.01
C GLU A 55 -3.32 -6.15 -3.09
N LEU A 56 -2.26 -6.66 -2.48
CA LEU A 56 -1.35 -5.86 -1.68
C LEU A 56 0.06 -6.34 -1.97
N LEU A 57 0.85 -5.49 -2.61
CA LEU A 57 2.21 -5.83 -3.02
C LEU A 57 3.17 -4.80 -2.45
N SER A 58 4.36 -5.24 -2.08
CA SER A 58 5.41 -4.30 -1.71
C SER A 58 6.45 -4.24 -2.82
N ILE A 59 6.85 -3.02 -3.13
CA ILE A 59 7.90 -2.77 -4.12
C ILE A 59 9.00 -2.02 -3.39
N PRO A 60 10.20 -2.61 -3.28
CA PRO A 60 11.29 -1.93 -2.58
C PRO A 60 11.79 -0.74 -3.37
N VAL A 61 12.09 0.34 -2.66
CA VAL A 61 12.70 1.51 -3.27
C VAL A 61 14.21 1.30 -3.22
N GLU A 62 14.82 1.13 -4.38
CA GLU A 62 16.25 0.88 -4.46
C GLU A 62 17.05 2.15 -4.20
N PHE A 63 16.64 3.26 -4.81
CA PHE A 63 17.29 4.55 -4.61
C PHE A 63 16.25 5.62 -4.35
N GLY A 64 16.55 6.52 -3.44
CA GLY A 64 15.67 7.64 -3.15
C GLY A 64 16.45 8.80 -2.55
N LEU A 65 15.85 9.98 -2.59
CA LEU A 65 16.46 11.15 -1.97
C LEU A 65 16.54 10.92 -0.46
N GLU A 66 17.73 11.08 0.09
CA GLU A 66 18.01 10.69 1.47
C GLU A 66 17.06 11.33 2.49
N ARG A 67 16.83 12.64 2.36
CA ARG A 67 15.93 13.32 3.31
C ARG A 67 14.46 12.93 3.13
N TYR A 68 14.05 12.51 1.92
CA TYR A 68 12.70 11.98 1.74
C TYR A 68 12.55 10.61 2.42
N LEU A 69 13.54 9.74 2.24
CA LEU A 69 13.52 8.42 2.86
C LEU A 69 13.55 8.52 4.38
N ALA A 70 14.33 9.48 4.90
CA ALA A 70 14.37 9.73 6.34
C ALA A 70 13.03 10.21 6.86
N TRP A 71 12.32 11.03 6.10
CA TRP A 71 10.99 11.49 6.47
C TRP A 71 10.01 10.31 6.52
N VAL A 72 10.02 9.45 5.50
CA VAL A 72 9.17 8.27 5.50
C VAL A 72 9.43 7.40 6.73
N SER A 73 10.70 7.18 7.05
CA SER A 73 11.07 6.38 8.21
C SER A 73 10.58 7.00 9.51
N SER A 74 10.73 8.32 9.67
CA SER A 74 10.33 8.99 10.90
C SER A 74 8.81 9.00 11.08
N GLU A 75 8.05 9.09 9.98
CA GLU A 75 6.59 9.13 10.03
C GLU A 75 5.96 7.73 10.16
N THR A 76 6.78 6.68 10.11
CA THR A 76 6.30 5.30 10.21
C THR A 76 6.93 4.56 11.38
N LEU A 77 7.36 5.30 12.41
CA LEU A 77 7.82 4.70 13.65
C LEU A 77 6.66 3.97 14.34
N GLY A 78 6.97 3.22 15.37
CA GLY A 78 6.02 2.34 16.00
C GLY A 78 4.79 3.04 16.61
N PRO A 79 3.93 2.26 17.24
CA PRO A 79 2.64 2.75 17.75
C PRO A 79 2.74 3.90 18.73
N GLU A 80 3.82 4.02 19.48
CA GLU A 80 4.00 5.08 20.46
C GLU A 80 3.96 6.46 19.80
N LYS A 81 4.53 6.57 18.61
CA LYS A 81 4.51 7.83 17.89
C LYS A 81 3.11 8.15 17.39
N GLU A 82 2.40 7.14 16.92
CA GLU A 82 1.06 7.31 16.38
C GLU A 82 0.05 7.70 17.44
N SER A 83 0.26 7.28 18.68
CA SER A 83 -0.68 7.56 19.75
C SER A 83 -0.51 8.95 20.35
N GLN A 84 0.47 9.68 19.90
CA GLN A 84 0.69 11.05 20.35
C GLN A 84 -0.07 12.03 19.49
#